data_86c2979a24a25c32d145f29ed0cf7a80
#
_entry.id   86c2979a24a25c32d145f29ed0cf7a80
#
_cell.length_a   1.000
_cell.length_b   1.000
_cell.length_c   1.000
_cell.angle_alpha   90.00
_cell.angle_beta   90.00
_cell.angle_gamma   90.00
#
_symmetry.space_group_name_H-M   'P 1'
#
loop_
_entity.id
_entity.type
_entity.pdbx_description
1 polymer ?
#
loop_
_entity_poly.entity_id
_entity_poly.type
_entity_poly.pdbx_seq_one_letter_code
_entity_poly.pdbx_strand_id
1 'polypeptide(L)'
;KRIVATGGGSQVRGWLRAIADVTGVPVEPVAVPEGAALGAAWLGRIGVRLETSIDDAGRWAAYRAAVEPDPRWVGPCAERYQQYAQQEASGVDLRWRAGGGSR
;
A
#
# COMPACT_ATOMS: atom_id res chain seq x y z
N LYS A 1 0.97 6.61 13.25
CA LYS A 1 0.42 6.05 11.98
C LYS A 1 1.40 5.00 11.45
N ARG A 2 0.92 3.96 10.83
CA ARG A 2 1.72 2.95 10.15
C ARG A 2 1.05 2.55 8.85
N ILE A 3 1.83 2.07 7.90
CA ILE A 3 1.33 1.50 6.65
C ILE A 3 1.67 0.02 6.68
N VAL A 4 0.67 -0.83 6.42
CA VAL A 4 0.88 -2.27 6.29
C VAL A 4 0.86 -2.61 4.80
N ALA A 5 1.92 -3.25 4.32
CA ALA A 5 2.05 -3.68 2.93
C ALA A 5 1.83 -5.18 2.80
N THR A 6 0.97 -5.58 1.87
CA THR A 6 0.65 -6.97 1.56
C THR A 6 0.69 -7.22 0.05
N GLY A 7 0.67 -8.48 -0.35
CA GLY A 7 0.73 -8.88 -1.74
C GLY A 7 2.14 -8.97 -2.30
N GLY A 8 2.27 -9.26 -3.59
CA GLY A 8 3.57 -9.49 -4.25
C GLY A 8 4.52 -8.29 -4.17
N GLY A 9 4.00 -7.07 -4.28
CA GLY A 9 4.79 -5.84 -4.18
C GLY A 9 5.45 -5.65 -2.81
N SER A 10 4.91 -6.26 -1.75
CA SER A 10 5.51 -6.20 -0.42
C SER A 10 6.83 -6.96 -0.29
N GLN A 11 7.21 -7.74 -1.29
CA GLN A 11 8.47 -8.44 -1.37
C GLN A 11 9.59 -7.57 -1.97
N VAL A 12 9.24 -6.45 -2.60
CA VAL A 12 10.19 -5.55 -3.27
C VAL A 12 10.59 -4.44 -2.31
N ARG A 13 11.77 -4.56 -1.71
CA ARG A 13 12.26 -3.61 -0.70
C ARG A 13 12.35 -2.17 -1.23
N GLY A 14 12.76 -1.99 -2.48
CA GLY A 14 12.82 -0.66 -3.12
C GLY A 14 11.46 0.01 -3.23
N TRP A 15 10.42 -0.77 -3.49
CA TRP A 15 9.04 -0.29 -3.52
C TRP A 15 8.55 0.15 -2.14
N LEU A 16 8.81 -0.66 -1.12
CA LEU A 16 8.45 -0.32 0.27
C LEU A 16 9.16 0.95 0.73
N ARG A 17 10.45 1.11 0.36
CA ARG A 17 11.21 2.31 0.67
C ARG A 17 10.62 3.54 -0.02
N ALA A 18 10.26 3.44 -1.30
CA ALA A 18 9.63 4.53 -2.02
C ALA A 18 8.31 4.98 -1.34
N ILE A 19 7.49 4.03 -0.90
CA ILE A 19 6.26 4.34 -0.16
C ILE A 19 6.58 5.04 1.17
N ALA A 20 7.54 4.54 1.93
CA ALA A 20 7.94 5.15 3.19
C ALA A 20 8.45 6.57 3.00
N ASP A 21 9.31 6.80 1.99
CA ASP A 21 9.91 8.11 1.72
C ASP A 21 8.87 9.14 1.24
N VAL A 22 7.92 8.71 0.39
CA VAL A 22 6.86 9.60 -0.11
C VAL A 22 5.85 9.96 0.97
N THR A 23 5.53 9.02 1.84
CA THR A 23 4.50 9.21 2.89
C THR A 23 5.08 9.76 4.19
N GLY A 24 6.38 9.61 4.42
CA GLY A 24 7.02 9.91 5.70
C GLY A 24 6.58 8.97 6.83
N VAL A 25 6.03 7.81 6.49
CA VAL A 25 5.45 6.84 7.44
C VAL A 25 6.15 5.50 7.29
N PRO A 26 6.52 4.82 8.39
CA PRO A 26 7.07 3.47 8.33
C PRO A 26 6.13 2.50 7.62
N VAL A 27 6.71 1.60 6.82
CA VAL A 27 5.97 0.56 6.09
C VAL A 27 6.33 -0.81 6.65
N GLU A 28 5.35 -1.50 7.20
CA GLU A 28 5.50 -2.86 7.74
C GLU A 28 4.99 -3.87 6.71
N PRO A 29 5.88 -4.64 6.07
CA PRO A 29 5.42 -5.71 5.20
C PRO A 29 4.92 -6.90 6.01
N VAL A 30 3.82 -7.51 5.57
CA VAL A 30 3.36 -8.77 6.17
C VAL A 30 4.38 -9.89 5.93
N ALA A 31 4.48 -10.80 6.90
CA ALA A 31 5.40 -11.93 6.79
C ALA A 31 4.95 -12.94 5.72
N VAL A 32 3.64 -13.10 5.59
CA VAL A 32 3.02 -13.99 4.60
C VAL A 32 2.30 -13.11 3.55
N PRO A 33 2.78 -13.10 2.30
CA PRO A 33 2.24 -12.22 1.27
C PRO A 33 0.84 -12.64 0.78
N GLU A 34 0.43 -13.88 1.04
CA GLU A 34 -0.85 -14.46 0.63
C GLU A 34 -2.01 -14.05 1.57
N GLY A 35 -2.12 -12.76 1.89
CA GLY A 35 -3.11 -12.23 2.83
C GLY A 35 -4.57 -12.59 2.47
N ALA A 36 -4.90 -12.61 1.18
CA ALA A 36 -6.21 -13.00 0.70
C ALA A 36 -6.55 -14.47 1.03
N ALA A 37 -5.57 -15.38 0.88
CA ALA A 37 -5.74 -16.78 1.22
C ALA A 37 -5.91 -16.99 2.73
N LEU A 38 -5.15 -16.25 3.55
CA LEU A 38 -5.31 -16.29 5.00
C LEU A 38 -6.67 -15.75 5.43
N GLY A 39 -7.15 -14.67 4.81
CA GLY A 39 -8.47 -14.12 5.07
C GLY A 39 -9.58 -15.11 4.71
N ALA A 40 -9.50 -15.77 3.56
CA ALA A 40 -10.44 -16.80 3.15
C ALA A 40 -10.43 -17.99 4.11
N ALA A 41 -9.26 -18.44 4.55
CA ALA A 41 -9.15 -19.53 5.54
C ALA A 41 -9.77 -19.12 6.88
N TRP A 42 -9.59 -17.87 7.33
CA TRP A 42 -10.22 -17.37 8.54
C TRP A 42 -11.75 -17.36 8.43
N LEU A 43 -12.30 -16.90 7.30
CA LEU A 43 -13.74 -16.94 7.05
C LEU A 43 -14.27 -18.38 7.04
N GLY A 44 -13.53 -19.32 6.48
CA GLY A 44 -13.87 -20.74 6.53
C GLY A 44 -13.95 -21.27 7.97
N ARG A 45 -13.02 -20.87 8.84
CA ARG A 45 -13.03 -21.22 10.26
C ARG A 45 -14.25 -20.66 10.99
N ILE A 46 -14.66 -19.43 10.67
CA ILE A 46 -15.90 -18.84 11.20
C ILE A 46 -17.10 -19.68 10.72
N GLY A 47 -17.13 -20.04 9.44
CA GLY A 47 -18.23 -20.82 8.87
C GLY A 47 -18.45 -22.18 9.54
N VAL A 48 -17.37 -22.83 10.00
CA VAL A 48 -17.43 -24.10 10.74
C VAL A 48 -17.39 -23.90 12.27
N ARG A 49 -17.60 -22.69 12.75
CA ARG A 49 -17.69 -22.32 14.18
C ARG A 49 -16.41 -22.60 15.00
N LEU A 50 -15.26 -22.63 14.36
CA LEU A 50 -13.97 -22.68 15.05
C LEU A 50 -13.52 -21.30 15.54
N GLU A 51 -14.07 -20.23 14.95
CA GLU A 51 -13.84 -18.84 15.33
C GLU A 51 -15.18 -18.10 15.35
N THR A 52 -15.25 -17.02 16.10
CA THR A 52 -16.49 -16.29 16.33
C THR A 52 -16.52 -14.91 15.66
N SER A 53 -15.35 -14.32 15.43
CA SER A 53 -15.25 -12.96 14.90
C SER A 53 -14.14 -12.83 13.86
N ILE A 54 -14.37 -11.96 12.89
CA ILE A 54 -13.33 -11.54 11.95
C ILE A 54 -12.30 -10.64 12.63
N ASP A 55 -12.66 -9.94 13.68
CA ASP A 55 -11.76 -9.03 14.41
C ASP A 55 -10.58 -9.78 15.04
N ASP A 56 -10.78 -11.07 15.34
CA ASP A 56 -9.74 -11.93 15.89
C ASP A 56 -8.71 -12.40 14.85
N ALA A 57 -8.94 -12.15 13.56
CA ALA A 57 -8.03 -12.54 12.49
C ALA A 57 -6.62 -11.93 12.65
N GLY A 58 -6.51 -10.83 13.37
CA GLY A 58 -5.23 -10.21 13.72
C GLY A 58 -4.25 -11.15 14.40
N ARG A 59 -4.70 -12.22 15.04
CA ARG A 59 -3.85 -13.25 15.65
C ARG A 59 -2.95 -13.98 14.62
N TRP A 60 -3.37 -14.01 13.35
CA TRP A 60 -2.60 -14.60 12.27
C TRP A 60 -1.69 -13.59 11.57
N ALA A 61 -1.82 -12.32 11.92
CA ALA A 61 -1.00 -11.28 11.34
C ALA A 61 0.42 -11.35 11.94
N ALA A 62 1.38 -11.64 11.09
CA ALA A 62 2.80 -11.51 11.40
C ALA A 62 3.42 -10.49 10.44
N TYR A 63 4.35 -9.69 10.95
CA TYR A 63 4.99 -8.62 10.21
C TYR A 63 6.50 -8.82 10.17
N ARG A 64 7.12 -8.37 9.09
CA ARG A 64 8.57 -8.25 9.01
C ARG A 64 9.01 -6.88 9.54
N ALA A 65 10.31 -6.69 9.68
CA ALA A 65 10.87 -5.42 10.12
C ALA A 65 10.35 -4.26 9.26
N ALA A 66 9.93 -3.19 9.92
CA ALA A 66 9.46 -1.98 9.25
C ALA A 66 10.56 -1.37 8.36
N VAL A 67 10.16 -0.83 7.24
CA VAL A 67 11.01 -0.01 6.39
C VAL A 67 10.75 1.43 6.77
N GLU A 68 11.75 2.03 7.42
CA GLU A 68 11.67 3.43 7.85
C GLU A 68 11.88 4.39 6.68
N PRO A 69 11.19 5.55 6.68
CA PRO A 69 11.47 6.60 5.72
C PRO A 69 12.89 7.14 5.90
N ASP A 70 13.57 7.41 4.79
CA ASP A 70 14.89 8.04 4.80
C ASP A 70 14.71 9.57 4.87
N PRO A 71 15.21 10.22 5.96
CA PRO A 71 15.05 11.67 6.13
C PRO A 71 15.58 12.50 4.96
N ARG A 72 16.54 11.96 4.20
CA ARG A 72 17.12 12.66 3.02
C ARG A 72 16.14 12.74 1.86
N TRP A 73 15.18 11.84 1.78
CA TRP A 73 14.22 11.74 0.68
C TRP A 73 12.82 12.26 1.02
N VAL A 74 12.45 12.28 2.29
CA VAL A 74 11.09 12.70 2.71
C VAL A 74 10.78 14.12 2.24
N GLY A 75 11.69 15.06 2.44
CA GLY A 75 11.52 16.46 1.98
C GLY A 75 11.37 16.57 0.46
N PRO A 76 12.34 16.09 -0.34
CA PRO A 76 12.24 16.09 -1.80
C PRO A 76 11.00 15.39 -2.35
N CYS A 77 10.57 14.30 -1.74
CA CYS A 77 9.34 13.59 -2.12
C CYS A 77 8.09 14.44 -1.83
N ALA A 78 8.04 15.11 -0.68
CA ALA A 78 6.93 16.00 -0.33
C ALA A 78 6.81 17.18 -1.31
N GLU A 79 7.93 17.78 -1.70
CA GLU A 79 7.95 18.86 -2.70
C GLU A 79 7.42 18.39 -4.06
N ARG A 80 7.85 17.23 -4.52
CA ARG A 80 7.35 16.63 -5.78
C ARG A 80 5.86 16.33 -5.72
N TYR A 81 5.39 15.83 -4.59
CA TYR A 81 3.97 15.59 -4.41
C TYR A 81 3.15 16.89 -4.46
N GLN A 82 3.63 17.96 -3.85
CA GLN A 82 2.98 19.27 -3.92
C GLN A 82 2.91 19.80 -5.36
N GLN A 83 3.99 19.66 -6.13
CA GLN A 83 4.01 20.03 -7.55
C GLN A 83 2.97 19.24 -8.35
N TYR A 84 2.91 17.92 -8.12
CA TYR A 84 1.91 17.05 -8.76
C TYR A 84 0.48 17.49 -8.39
N ALA A 85 0.19 17.69 -7.13
CA ALA A 85 -1.13 18.09 -6.65
C ALA A 85 -1.55 19.48 -7.20
N GLN A 86 -0.61 20.43 -7.33
CA GLN A 86 -0.87 21.73 -7.95
C GLN A 86 -1.21 21.60 -9.44
N GLN A 87 -0.51 20.73 -10.17
CA GLN A 87 -0.81 20.48 -11.58
C GLN A 87 -2.19 19.86 -11.77
N GLU A 88 -2.56 18.93 -10.91
CA GLU A 88 -3.87 18.31 -10.91
C GLU A 88 -4.98 19.33 -10.60
N ALA A 89 -4.79 20.16 -9.57
CA ALA A 89 -5.74 21.20 -9.18
C ALA A 89 -5.90 22.31 -10.22
N SER A 90 -4.85 22.61 -11.02
CA SER A 90 -4.90 23.62 -12.09
C SER A 90 -5.64 23.16 -13.35
N GLY A 91 -6.23 21.97 -13.32
CA GLY A 91 -7.06 21.46 -14.44
C GLY A 91 -6.25 21.24 -15.71
N VAL A 92 -5.01 20.79 -15.58
CA VAL A 92 -4.36 20.10 -16.70
C VAL A 92 -5.24 18.92 -16.99
N ASP A 93 -6.17 19.16 -17.92
CA ASP A 93 -7.08 18.16 -18.44
C ASP A 93 -6.22 17.06 -19.06
N LEU A 94 -5.93 16.07 -18.25
CA LEU A 94 -5.44 14.78 -18.72
C LEU A 94 -6.57 14.07 -19.45
N ARG A 95 -7.36 14.83 -20.22
CA ARG A 95 -8.08 14.27 -21.34
C ARG A 95 -7.02 13.70 -22.24
N TRP A 96 -6.72 12.45 -21.97
CA TRP A 96 -6.18 11.60 -22.99
C TRP A 96 -7.03 11.86 -24.21
N ARG A 97 -6.54 12.72 -25.08
CA ARG A 97 -7.11 12.83 -26.42
C ARG A 97 -6.93 11.45 -27.00
N ALA A 98 -7.95 10.61 -26.82
CA ALA A 98 -8.21 9.59 -27.78
C ALA A 98 -8.27 10.36 -29.09
N GLY A 99 -7.13 10.42 -29.77
CA GLY A 99 -7.05 10.99 -31.09
C GLY A 99 -8.02 10.21 -31.91
N GLY A 100 -9.18 10.77 -32.14
CA GLY A 100 -10.03 10.33 -33.21
C GLY A 100 -9.24 10.48 -34.49
N GLY A 101 -8.45 9.50 -34.79
CA GLY A 101 -7.94 9.24 -36.10
C GLY A 101 -9.09 8.60 -36.86
N SER A 102 -10.05 9.40 -37.25
CA SER A 102 -10.88 9.05 -38.39
C SER A 102 -9.97 8.97 -39.59
N ARG A 103 -9.76 7.78 -40.11
CA ARG A 103 -9.84 7.39 -41.52
C ARG A 103 -9.33 5.99 -41.71
#